data_55691d8bb3ed69e336cc8a262cf917b3
#
_entry.id   55691d8bb3ed69e336cc8a262cf917b3
#
_cell.length_a   1.000
_cell.length_b   1.000
_cell.length_c   1.000
_cell.angle_alpha   90.00
_cell.angle_beta   90.00
_cell.angle_gamma   90.00
#
_symmetry.space_group_name_H-M   'P 1'
#
loop_
_entity.id
_entity.type
_entity.pdbx_description
1 polymer ?
#
loop_
_entity_poly.entity_id
_entity_poly.type
_entity_poly.pdbx_seq_one_letter_code
_entity_poly.pdbx_strand_id
1 'polypeptide(L)'
;MGKHSNILLVDKSSNKVLEVIKHIGFSQNSYRTLLPGATYIAPPSTEALNPFTIKNEKLFEILQTQELTAKNLQSLFQGLGRDTAIELEKLLTDDRLSNFRDFFKQETNPCLTDKSFSCVPFSTKIEGQFSSLSQLLDVFYKDKAERDRVKQQASELIRRVENELQKNRQKLKKQEKELQATENAEEFRQKGEL
;
A
#
# COMPACT_ATOMS: atom_id res chain seq x y z
N MET A 1 -12.14 -2.05 -2.93
CA MET A 1 -12.10 -2.02 -1.45
C MET A 1 -10.79 -2.64 -0.98
N GLY A 2 -10.06 -1.98 -0.06
CA GLY A 2 -8.84 -2.52 0.52
C GLY A 2 -9.10 -3.73 1.45
N LYS A 3 -8.02 -4.40 1.87
CA LYS A 3 -8.09 -5.60 2.75
C LYS A 3 -8.89 -5.32 4.03
N HIS A 4 -8.67 -4.16 4.64
CA HIS A 4 -9.29 -3.76 5.90
C HIS A 4 -10.52 -2.84 5.75
N SER A 5 -10.92 -2.53 4.52
CA SER A 5 -12.12 -1.74 4.26
C SER A 5 -13.37 -2.60 4.27
N ASN A 6 -14.47 -2.05 4.81
CA ASN A 6 -15.79 -2.69 4.84
C ASN A 6 -16.87 -1.63 4.60
N ILE A 7 -18.04 -2.04 4.17
CA ILE A 7 -19.22 -1.18 4.05
C ILE A 7 -20.32 -1.83 4.90
N LEU A 8 -20.94 -1.03 5.75
CA LEU A 8 -21.99 -1.46 6.66
C LEU A 8 -23.25 -0.64 6.42
N LEU A 9 -24.38 -1.29 6.45
CA LEU A 9 -25.68 -0.65 6.56
C LEU A 9 -26.11 -0.73 8.03
N VAL A 10 -26.35 0.42 8.65
CA VAL A 10 -26.67 0.51 10.08
C VAL A 10 -28.02 1.21 10.24
N ASP A 11 -28.92 0.63 11.02
CA ASP A 11 -30.16 1.28 11.40
C ASP A 11 -29.86 2.41 12.40
N LYS A 12 -30.27 3.62 12.02
CA LYS A 12 -29.99 4.83 12.78
C LYS A 12 -30.72 4.88 14.13
N SER A 13 -31.89 4.23 14.23
CA SER A 13 -32.72 4.27 15.43
C SER A 13 -32.25 3.27 16.49
N SER A 14 -31.92 2.06 16.10
CA SER A 14 -31.48 0.99 17.00
C SER A 14 -29.96 0.83 17.10
N ASN A 15 -29.20 1.52 16.26
CA ASN A 15 -27.74 1.40 16.11
C ASN A 15 -27.29 -0.05 15.83
N LYS A 16 -28.14 -0.83 15.14
CA LYS A 16 -27.82 -2.20 14.76
C LYS A 16 -27.34 -2.27 13.32
N VAL A 17 -26.36 -3.15 13.09
CA VAL A 17 -25.92 -3.50 11.74
C VAL A 17 -27.03 -4.30 11.07
N LEU A 18 -27.56 -3.79 9.96
CA LEU A 18 -28.54 -4.48 9.15
C LEU A 18 -27.87 -5.42 8.16
N GLU A 19 -26.79 -4.94 7.51
CA GLU A 19 -26.04 -5.72 6.54
C GLU A 19 -24.57 -5.23 6.48
N VAL A 20 -23.67 -6.13 6.04
CA VAL A 20 -22.24 -5.86 5.94
C VAL A 20 -21.61 -6.69 4.83
N ILE A 21 -20.73 -6.08 4.01
CA ILE A 21 -20.11 -6.79 2.88
C ILE A 21 -19.15 -7.89 3.36
N LYS A 22 -18.34 -7.60 4.39
CA LYS A 22 -17.42 -8.58 4.98
C LYS A 22 -17.86 -8.91 6.39
N HIS A 23 -18.36 -10.10 6.60
CA HIS A 23 -18.71 -10.62 7.91
C HIS A 23 -17.45 -10.84 8.75
N ILE A 24 -17.37 -10.19 9.89
CA ILE A 24 -16.23 -10.29 10.82
C ILE A 24 -16.77 -10.67 12.20
N GLY A 25 -16.52 -11.90 12.59
CA GLY A 25 -16.92 -12.44 13.89
C GLY A 25 -15.90 -12.08 15.00
N PHE A 26 -16.28 -12.38 16.24
CA PHE A 26 -15.46 -12.12 17.42
C PHE A 26 -14.08 -12.80 17.37
N SER A 27 -13.98 -13.97 16.76
CA SER A 27 -12.71 -14.69 16.58
C SER A 27 -11.71 -13.97 15.66
N GLN A 28 -12.21 -13.12 14.75
CA GLN A 28 -11.39 -12.35 13.81
C GLN A 28 -11.08 -10.93 14.30
N ASN A 29 -11.95 -10.38 15.14
CA ASN A 29 -11.79 -9.05 15.71
C ASN A 29 -12.47 -8.99 17.09
N SER A 30 -11.66 -8.95 18.14
CA SER A 30 -12.13 -8.88 19.54
C SER A 30 -12.70 -7.52 19.92
N TYR A 31 -12.34 -6.44 19.21
CA TYR A 31 -12.82 -5.08 19.53
C TYR A 31 -14.28 -4.88 19.10
N ARG A 32 -14.65 -5.34 17.92
CA ARG A 32 -16.01 -5.18 17.37
C ARG A 32 -16.39 -6.31 16.43
N THR A 33 -17.62 -6.76 16.57
CA THR A 33 -18.25 -7.72 15.66
C THR A 33 -18.98 -6.98 14.55
N LEU A 34 -18.76 -7.37 13.30
CA LEU A 34 -19.42 -6.80 12.13
C LEU A 34 -20.26 -7.89 11.46
N LEU A 35 -21.44 -8.15 12.06
CA LEU A 35 -22.43 -9.13 11.60
C LEU A 35 -23.82 -8.49 11.64
N PRO A 36 -24.75 -8.92 10.77
CA PRO A 36 -26.15 -8.52 10.86
C PRO A 36 -26.72 -8.78 12.26
N GLY A 37 -27.45 -7.80 12.80
CA GLY A 37 -28.03 -7.84 14.15
C GLY A 37 -27.07 -7.38 15.29
N ALA A 38 -25.77 -7.30 15.05
CA ALA A 38 -24.83 -6.79 16.05
C ALA A 38 -25.00 -5.28 16.26
N THR A 39 -24.72 -4.80 17.48
CA THR A 39 -24.64 -3.36 17.74
C THR A 39 -23.44 -2.76 17.04
N TYR A 40 -23.65 -1.68 16.32
CA TYR A 40 -22.56 -0.98 15.64
C TYR A 40 -21.63 -0.30 16.66
N ILE A 41 -20.36 -0.64 16.57
CA ILE A 41 -19.28 0.01 17.32
C ILE A 41 -18.37 0.69 16.29
N ALA A 42 -18.15 1.99 16.47
CA ALA A 42 -17.23 2.74 15.61
C ALA A 42 -15.80 2.17 15.69
N PRO A 43 -14.99 2.28 14.63
CA PRO A 43 -13.58 1.92 14.73
C PRO A 43 -12.91 2.77 15.82
N PRO A 44 -11.83 2.26 16.45
CA PRO A 44 -11.07 3.05 17.41
C PRO A 44 -10.59 4.32 16.74
N SER A 45 -10.75 5.46 17.41
CA SER A 45 -10.20 6.73 16.94
C SER A 45 -8.68 6.68 17.01
N THR A 46 -8.02 7.16 15.99
CA THR A 46 -6.59 7.42 16.06
C THR A 46 -6.35 8.76 16.75
N GLU A 47 -5.31 8.86 17.54
CA GLU A 47 -4.88 10.15 18.14
C GLU A 47 -4.28 11.12 17.11
N ALA A 48 -4.21 10.68 15.86
CA ALA A 48 -3.69 11.46 14.75
C ALA A 48 -4.48 12.75 14.54
N LEU A 49 -3.77 13.84 14.28
CA LEU A 49 -4.31 15.20 14.18
C LEU A 49 -4.86 15.46 12.78
N ASN A 50 -5.96 16.19 12.70
CA ASN A 50 -6.49 16.61 11.41
C ASN A 50 -5.64 17.77 10.84
N PRO A 51 -4.98 17.59 9.69
CA PRO A 51 -4.07 18.59 9.11
C PRO A 51 -4.78 19.91 8.73
N PHE A 52 -6.09 19.86 8.47
CA PHE A 52 -6.87 21.04 8.08
C PHE A 52 -7.32 21.89 9.27
N THR A 53 -7.52 21.29 10.44
CA THR A 53 -8.12 21.97 11.61
C THR A 53 -7.13 22.19 12.77
N ILE A 54 -5.93 21.63 12.69
CA ILE A 54 -4.89 21.83 13.71
C ILE A 54 -4.50 23.31 13.81
N LYS A 55 -4.39 23.83 15.03
CA LYS A 55 -3.95 25.21 15.29
C LYS A 55 -2.47 25.39 14.96
N ASN A 56 -2.10 26.60 14.51
CA ASN A 56 -0.73 26.90 14.09
C ASN A 56 0.30 26.71 15.20
N GLU A 57 -0.03 27.06 16.44
CA GLU A 57 0.87 26.93 17.59
C GLU A 57 1.24 25.47 17.83
N LYS A 58 0.24 24.58 17.85
CA LYS A 58 0.45 23.14 18.04
C LYS A 58 1.14 22.50 16.83
N LEU A 59 0.80 22.93 15.63
CA LEU A 59 1.45 22.46 14.41
C LEU A 59 2.93 22.83 14.40
N PHE A 60 3.25 24.10 14.72
CA PHE A 60 4.62 24.59 14.81
C PHE A 60 5.44 23.78 15.83
N GLU A 61 4.91 23.57 17.02
CA GLU A 61 5.55 22.75 18.05
C GLU A 61 5.90 21.34 17.53
N ILE A 62 4.94 20.66 16.89
CA ILE A 62 5.15 19.31 16.33
C ILE A 62 6.21 19.32 15.23
N LEU A 63 6.14 20.28 14.32
CA LEU A 63 7.09 20.38 13.21
C LEU A 63 8.52 20.72 13.66
N GLN A 64 8.70 21.28 14.87
CA GLN A 64 10.01 21.58 15.44
C GLN A 64 10.55 20.45 16.33
N THR A 65 9.67 19.74 17.04
CA THR A 65 10.08 18.75 18.06
C THR A 65 10.12 17.33 17.57
N GLN A 66 9.33 17.00 16.53
CA GLN A 66 9.22 15.63 16.03
C GLN A 66 10.14 15.39 14.83
N GLU A 67 10.58 14.15 14.69
CA GLU A 67 11.24 13.69 13.47
C GLU A 67 10.21 13.57 12.34
N LEU A 68 10.41 14.31 11.24
CA LEU A 68 9.43 14.43 10.14
C LEU A 68 9.66 13.41 9.02
N THR A 69 9.85 12.13 9.38
CA THR A 69 9.86 11.05 8.40
C THR A 69 8.46 10.76 7.88
N ALA A 70 8.33 10.24 6.66
CA ALA A 70 7.05 9.86 6.07
C ALA A 70 6.22 8.95 6.99
N LYS A 71 6.89 8.01 7.68
CA LYS A 71 6.24 7.10 8.63
C LYS A 71 5.67 7.85 9.84
N ASN A 72 6.42 8.78 10.41
CA ASN A 72 5.98 9.58 11.55
C ASN A 72 4.86 10.53 11.13
N LEU A 73 4.95 11.17 9.98
CA LEU A 73 3.90 12.02 9.43
C LEU A 73 2.58 11.27 9.26
N GLN A 74 2.61 10.01 8.79
CA GLN A 74 1.40 9.19 8.69
C GLN A 74 0.76 8.86 10.05
N SER A 75 1.56 8.72 11.11
CA SER A 75 1.05 8.49 12.46
C SER A 75 0.56 9.75 13.16
N LEU A 76 1.19 10.89 12.88
CA LEU A 76 0.85 12.19 13.47
C LEU A 76 -0.40 12.82 12.85
N PHE A 77 -0.61 12.63 11.54
CA PHE A 77 -1.68 13.31 10.82
C PHE A 77 -2.65 12.34 10.16
N GLN A 78 -3.95 12.63 10.28
CA GLN A 78 -5.01 11.84 9.66
C GLN A 78 -4.99 11.97 8.13
N GLY A 79 -5.33 10.87 7.46
CA GLY A 79 -5.59 10.86 6.01
C GLY A 79 -4.35 10.88 5.12
N LEU A 80 -3.13 10.87 5.67
CA LEU A 80 -1.92 10.81 4.88
C LEU A 80 -1.66 9.40 4.34
N GLY A 81 -1.77 9.24 3.02
CA GLY A 81 -1.26 8.06 2.33
C GLY A 81 0.27 8.05 2.29
N ARG A 82 0.85 6.89 1.95
CA ARG A 82 2.31 6.73 1.90
C ARG A 82 2.98 7.74 0.97
N ASP A 83 2.48 7.85 -0.26
CA ASP A 83 3.09 8.70 -1.28
C ASP A 83 2.96 10.18 -0.93
N THR A 84 1.81 10.59 -0.37
CA THR A 84 1.57 11.93 0.17
C THR A 84 2.52 12.26 1.32
N ALA A 85 2.77 11.32 2.23
CA ALA A 85 3.68 11.52 3.35
C ALA A 85 5.14 11.65 2.90
N ILE A 86 5.57 10.88 1.90
CA ILE A 86 6.91 10.98 1.30
C ILE A 86 7.09 12.34 0.62
N GLU A 87 6.07 12.83 -0.07
CA GLU A 87 6.15 14.13 -0.73
C GLU A 87 6.18 15.27 0.30
N LEU A 88 5.36 15.18 1.34
CA LEU A 88 5.34 16.14 2.43
C LEU A 88 6.68 16.19 3.19
N GLU A 89 7.31 15.03 3.46
CA GLU A 89 8.64 14.94 4.07
C GLU A 89 9.68 15.74 3.28
N LYS A 90 9.67 15.65 1.95
CA LYS A 90 10.59 16.41 1.09
C LYS A 90 10.37 17.91 1.13
N LEU A 91 9.12 18.33 1.31
CA LEU A 91 8.75 19.75 1.36
C LEU A 91 9.00 20.41 2.72
N LEU A 92 9.08 19.62 3.80
CA LEU A 92 9.26 20.13 5.16
C LEU A 92 10.73 20.39 5.53
N THR A 93 11.50 21.01 4.65
CA THR A 93 12.94 21.30 4.87
C THR A 93 13.17 22.63 5.56
N ASP A 94 12.72 23.75 4.97
CA ASP A 94 13.01 25.11 5.43
C ASP A 94 11.84 25.70 6.24
N ASP A 95 10.94 26.48 5.63
CA ASP A 95 9.75 27.02 6.28
C ASP A 95 8.67 25.94 6.43
N ARG A 96 8.84 25.08 7.42
CA ARG A 96 8.00 23.89 7.64
C ARG A 96 6.53 24.23 7.81
N LEU A 97 6.23 25.32 8.53
CA LEU A 97 4.85 25.70 8.80
C LEU A 97 4.13 26.20 7.55
N SER A 98 4.76 27.09 6.78
CA SER A 98 4.20 27.58 5.52
C SER A 98 4.06 26.45 4.52
N ASN A 99 5.12 25.69 4.31
CA ASN A 99 5.14 24.55 3.37
C ASN A 99 4.06 23.51 3.70
N PHE A 100 3.85 23.21 4.99
CA PHE A 100 2.76 22.32 5.41
C PHE A 100 1.39 22.89 5.06
N ARG A 101 1.15 24.17 5.37
CA ARG A 101 -0.14 24.80 5.08
C ARG A 101 -0.41 24.94 3.59
N ASP A 102 0.59 25.31 2.83
CA ASP A 102 0.48 25.48 1.38
C ASP A 102 0.23 24.15 0.69
N PHE A 103 0.86 23.07 1.17
CA PHE A 103 0.60 21.73 0.68
C PHE A 103 -0.88 21.32 0.80
N PHE A 104 -1.54 21.63 1.90
CA PHE A 104 -2.95 21.29 2.13
C PHE A 104 -3.95 22.33 1.56
N LYS A 105 -3.48 23.51 1.12
CA LYS A 105 -4.29 24.52 0.46
C LYS A 105 -4.24 24.47 -1.07
N GLN A 106 -3.39 23.63 -1.63
CA GLN A 106 -3.24 23.52 -3.07
C GLN A 106 -4.59 23.23 -3.75
N GLU A 107 -4.81 23.86 -4.89
CA GLU A 107 -5.90 23.48 -5.79
C GLU A 107 -5.67 22.08 -6.36
N THR A 108 -6.77 21.39 -6.59
CA THR A 108 -6.71 20.05 -7.18
C THR A 108 -6.23 20.13 -8.62
N ASN A 109 -5.15 19.42 -8.92
CA ASN A 109 -4.61 19.22 -10.25
C ASN A 109 -4.35 17.71 -10.45
N PRO A 110 -5.39 16.95 -10.80
CA PRO A 110 -5.32 15.50 -10.85
C PRO A 110 -4.29 15.01 -11.85
N CYS A 111 -3.36 14.20 -11.41
CA CYS A 111 -2.28 13.68 -12.24
C CYS A 111 -2.06 12.19 -12.08
N LEU A 112 -1.64 11.57 -13.18
CA LEU A 112 -1.29 10.16 -13.28
C LEU A 112 0.23 10.02 -13.26
N THR A 113 0.71 9.03 -12.53
CA THR A 113 2.10 8.56 -12.55
C THR A 113 2.13 7.10 -13.04
N ASP A 114 3.32 6.54 -13.32
CA ASP A 114 3.47 5.15 -13.81
C ASP A 114 2.68 4.12 -12.98
N LYS A 115 2.56 4.31 -11.68
CA LYS A 115 1.98 3.29 -10.78
C LYS A 115 0.82 3.78 -9.92
N SER A 116 0.58 5.08 -9.87
CA SER A 116 -0.40 5.67 -8.96
C SER A 116 -1.04 6.93 -9.56
N PHE A 117 -1.96 7.50 -8.82
CA PHE A 117 -2.54 8.80 -9.15
C PHE A 117 -2.51 9.71 -7.92
N SER A 118 -2.57 11.01 -8.15
CA SER A 118 -2.62 12.01 -7.09
C SER A 118 -3.61 13.13 -7.44
N CYS A 119 -4.18 13.75 -6.41
CA CYS A 119 -5.01 14.95 -6.56
C CYS A 119 -4.18 16.22 -6.80
N VAL A 120 -2.90 16.18 -6.52
CA VAL A 120 -1.94 17.27 -6.71
C VAL A 120 -0.64 16.71 -7.29
N PRO A 121 0.11 17.51 -8.06
CA PRO A 121 1.39 17.08 -8.59
C PRO A 121 2.37 16.78 -7.46
N PHE A 122 3.03 15.63 -7.55
CA PHE A 122 4.17 15.27 -6.70
C PHE A 122 5.47 15.44 -7.48
N SER A 123 6.61 15.37 -6.81
CA SER A 123 7.94 15.44 -7.44
C SER A 123 8.27 14.25 -8.35
N THR A 124 7.39 13.24 -8.39
CA THR A 124 7.50 12.10 -9.30
C THR A 124 7.13 12.48 -10.73
N LYS A 125 7.65 11.72 -11.71
CA LYS A 125 7.33 11.93 -13.13
C LYS A 125 5.82 11.81 -13.37
N ILE A 126 5.24 12.88 -13.90
CA ILE A 126 3.82 12.95 -14.29
C ILE A 126 3.72 12.41 -15.72
N GLU A 127 2.82 11.44 -15.93
CA GLU A 127 2.52 10.87 -17.25
C GLU A 127 1.30 11.52 -17.92
N GLY A 128 0.40 12.09 -17.12
CA GLY A 128 -0.79 12.78 -17.61
C GLY A 128 -1.42 13.65 -16.55
N GLN A 129 -2.06 14.74 -16.99
CA GLN A 129 -2.87 15.63 -16.17
C GLN A 129 -4.31 15.61 -16.68
N PHE A 130 -5.28 15.79 -15.76
CA PHE A 130 -6.69 15.66 -16.04
C PHE A 130 -7.47 16.86 -15.51
N SER A 131 -8.55 17.23 -16.19
CA SER A 131 -9.41 18.33 -15.78
C SER A 131 -10.23 18.03 -14.52
N SER A 132 -10.42 16.75 -14.19
CA SER A 132 -11.15 16.33 -13.01
C SER A 132 -10.62 15.00 -12.46
N LEU A 133 -10.81 14.81 -11.14
CA LEU A 133 -10.46 13.55 -10.48
C LEU A 133 -11.28 12.36 -11.02
N SER A 134 -12.54 12.58 -11.37
CA SER A 134 -13.39 11.53 -11.98
C SER A 134 -12.80 11.02 -13.29
N GLN A 135 -12.39 11.92 -14.17
CA GLN A 135 -11.78 11.56 -15.45
C GLN A 135 -10.45 10.78 -15.24
N LEU A 136 -9.63 11.24 -14.31
CA LEU A 136 -8.40 10.53 -13.92
C LEU A 136 -8.70 9.10 -13.44
N LEU A 137 -9.67 8.96 -12.53
CA LEU A 137 -10.04 7.66 -11.97
C LEU A 137 -10.61 6.70 -13.02
N ASP A 138 -11.42 7.20 -13.95
CA ASP A 138 -11.95 6.40 -15.06
C ASP A 138 -10.81 5.81 -15.91
N VAL A 139 -9.84 6.63 -16.29
CA VAL A 139 -8.66 6.18 -17.05
C VAL A 139 -7.84 5.18 -16.25
N PHE A 140 -7.46 5.54 -15.02
CA PHE A 140 -6.62 4.70 -14.16
C PHE A 140 -7.22 3.32 -13.87
N TYR A 141 -8.50 3.27 -13.51
CA TYR A 141 -9.16 2.01 -13.17
C TYR A 141 -9.58 1.19 -14.40
N LYS A 142 -9.83 1.80 -15.53
CA LYS A 142 -10.06 1.08 -16.79
C LYS A 142 -8.84 0.24 -17.15
N ASP A 143 -7.67 0.85 -17.20
CA ASP A 143 -6.42 0.16 -17.51
C ASP A 143 -6.06 -0.90 -16.47
N LYS A 144 -6.32 -0.60 -15.19
CA LYS A 144 -6.11 -1.55 -14.10
C LYS A 144 -7.04 -2.75 -14.20
N ALA A 145 -8.33 -2.53 -14.45
CA ALA A 145 -9.32 -3.61 -14.58
C ALA A 145 -8.99 -4.54 -15.76
N GLU A 146 -8.54 -3.98 -16.86
CA GLU A 146 -8.13 -4.77 -18.02
C GLU A 146 -6.87 -5.59 -17.75
N ARG A 147 -5.85 -5.00 -17.12
CA ARG A 147 -4.65 -5.72 -16.68
C ARG A 147 -4.97 -6.82 -15.67
N ASP A 148 -5.86 -6.57 -14.72
CA ASP A 148 -6.26 -7.57 -13.71
C ASP A 148 -7.05 -8.71 -14.34
N ARG A 149 -7.91 -8.43 -15.33
CA ARG A 149 -8.62 -9.46 -16.12
C ARG A 149 -7.65 -10.36 -16.88
N VAL A 150 -6.68 -9.78 -17.58
CA VAL A 150 -5.65 -10.53 -18.30
C VAL A 150 -4.83 -11.39 -17.34
N LYS A 151 -4.40 -10.84 -16.20
CA LYS A 151 -3.70 -11.60 -15.16
C LYS A 151 -4.53 -12.76 -14.62
N GLN A 152 -5.82 -12.54 -14.39
CA GLN A 152 -6.71 -13.59 -13.87
C GLN A 152 -6.87 -14.72 -14.89
N GLN A 153 -7.03 -14.41 -16.17
CA GLN A 153 -7.13 -15.39 -17.25
C GLN A 153 -5.81 -16.16 -17.44
N ALA A 154 -4.68 -15.47 -17.32
CA ALA A 154 -3.35 -16.07 -17.48
C ALA A 154 -2.80 -16.71 -16.19
N SER A 155 -3.46 -16.56 -15.05
CA SER A 155 -2.93 -16.94 -13.72
C SER A 155 -2.53 -18.42 -13.62
N GLU A 156 -3.31 -19.31 -14.23
CA GLU A 156 -3.00 -20.74 -14.23
C GLU A 156 -1.76 -21.06 -15.07
N LEU A 157 -1.63 -20.43 -16.24
CA LEU A 157 -0.47 -20.58 -17.11
C LEU A 157 0.80 -20.04 -16.46
N ILE A 158 0.72 -18.85 -15.86
CA ILE A 158 1.82 -18.22 -15.12
C ILE A 158 2.28 -19.16 -14.00
N ARG A 159 1.34 -19.68 -13.20
CA ARG A 159 1.67 -20.62 -12.12
C ARG A 159 2.35 -21.89 -12.61
N ARG A 160 1.92 -22.44 -13.75
CA ARG A 160 2.56 -23.61 -14.35
C ARG A 160 4.00 -23.30 -14.77
N VAL A 161 4.22 -22.16 -15.42
CA VAL A 161 5.57 -21.73 -15.86
C VAL A 161 6.48 -21.47 -14.66
N GLU A 162 6.00 -20.80 -13.63
CA GLU A 162 6.76 -20.54 -12.40
C GLU A 162 7.16 -21.84 -11.68
N ASN A 163 6.23 -22.79 -11.57
CA ASN A 163 6.51 -24.10 -10.98
C ASN A 163 7.57 -24.86 -11.76
N GLU A 164 7.51 -24.85 -13.09
CA GLU A 164 8.48 -25.51 -13.93
C GLU A 164 9.86 -24.83 -13.87
N LEU A 165 9.86 -23.50 -13.85
CA LEU A 165 11.09 -22.72 -13.64
C LEU A 165 11.74 -23.05 -12.28
N GLN A 166 10.95 -23.17 -11.24
CA GLN A 166 11.47 -23.51 -9.91
C GLN A 166 12.05 -24.92 -9.87
N LYS A 167 11.39 -25.91 -10.48
CA LYS A 167 11.91 -27.27 -10.61
C LYS A 167 13.24 -27.29 -11.38
N ASN A 168 13.30 -26.61 -12.52
CA ASN A 168 14.51 -26.55 -13.33
C ASN A 168 15.67 -25.85 -12.60
N ARG A 169 15.41 -24.80 -11.83
CA ARG A 169 16.42 -24.16 -10.97
C ARG A 169 16.95 -25.10 -9.88
N GLN A 170 16.07 -25.89 -9.27
CA GLN A 170 16.49 -26.89 -8.26
C GLN A 170 17.33 -27.99 -8.91
N LYS A 171 16.92 -28.46 -10.10
CA LYS A 171 17.67 -29.49 -10.86
C LYS A 171 19.06 -28.97 -11.25
N LEU A 172 19.13 -27.73 -11.73
CA LEU A 172 20.41 -27.09 -12.07
C LEU A 172 21.35 -27.04 -10.86
N LYS A 173 20.87 -26.55 -9.71
CA LYS A 173 21.67 -26.50 -8.48
C LYS A 173 22.18 -27.89 -8.04
N LYS A 174 21.37 -28.94 -8.27
CA LYS A 174 21.78 -30.30 -7.95
C LYS A 174 22.88 -30.78 -8.89
N GLN A 175 22.73 -30.54 -10.19
CA GLN A 175 23.73 -30.87 -11.20
C GLN A 175 25.04 -30.10 -11.00
N GLU A 176 25.00 -28.83 -10.64
CA GLU A 176 26.20 -28.06 -10.33
C GLU A 176 26.95 -28.62 -9.11
N LYS A 177 26.23 -29.04 -8.06
CA LYS A 177 26.85 -29.71 -6.91
C LYS A 177 27.46 -31.07 -7.27
N GLU A 178 26.78 -31.86 -8.08
CA GLU A 178 27.27 -33.14 -8.57
C GLU A 178 28.52 -32.95 -9.45
N LEU A 179 28.54 -31.92 -10.30
CA LEU A 179 29.69 -31.56 -11.10
C LEU A 179 30.90 -31.18 -10.25
N GLN A 180 30.69 -30.29 -9.28
CA GLN A 180 31.74 -29.88 -8.31
C GLN A 180 32.29 -31.08 -7.51
N ALA A 181 31.41 -32.02 -7.15
CA ALA A 181 31.85 -33.22 -6.44
C ALA A 181 32.67 -34.20 -7.35
N THR A 182 32.43 -34.17 -8.65
CA THR A 182 33.16 -35.01 -9.62
C THR A 182 34.45 -34.38 -10.14
N GLU A 183 34.64 -33.07 -10.03
CA GLU A 183 35.93 -32.42 -10.37
C GLU A 183 37.11 -33.00 -9.58
N ASN A 184 36.90 -33.44 -8.35
CA ASN A 184 37.92 -34.06 -7.51
C ASN A 184 38.02 -35.60 -7.69
N ALA A 185 37.11 -36.22 -8.44
CA ALA A 185 37.09 -37.68 -8.62
C ALA A 185 38.32 -38.21 -9.40
N GLU A 186 38.85 -37.43 -10.31
CA GLU A 186 40.04 -37.73 -11.08
C GLU A 186 41.30 -37.75 -10.20
N GLU A 187 41.44 -36.83 -9.24
CA GLU A 187 42.50 -36.83 -8.24
C GLU A 187 42.41 -38.06 -7.32
N PHE A 188 41.21 -38.42 -6.89
CA PHE A 188 41.01 -39.62 -6.05
C PHE A 188 41.28 -40.89 -6.81
N ARG A 189 41.01 -40.97 -8.10
CA ARG A 189 41.34 -42.12 -8.96
C ARG A 189 42.83 -42.27 -9.11
N GLN A 190 43.57 -41.19 -9.39
CA GLN A 190 45.05 -41.23 -9.47
C GLN A 190 45.71 -41.61 -8.17
N LYS A 191 45.14 -41.23 -7.01
CA LYS A 191 45.64 -41.63 -5.69
C LYS A 191 45.33 -43.08 -5.30
N GLY A 192 44.34 -43.69 -5.97
CA GLY A 192 43.98 -45.10 -5.71
C GLY A 192 44.68 -46.10 -6.63
N GLU A 193 45.32 -45.63 -7.72
CA GLU A 193 46.12 -46.45 -8.63
C GLU A 193 47.60 -46.50 -8.27
N LEU A 194 48.02 -45.86 -7.15
CA LEU A 194 49.35 -45.92 -6.52
C LEU A 194 49.32 -46.88 -5.33
#